data_8c3c1673ca93d93625598aa3026ea7c0
#
_entry.id   8c3c1673ca93d93625598aa3026ea7c0
#
_cell.length_a   1.000
_cell.length_b   1.000
_cell.length_c   1.000
_cell.angle_alpha   90.00
_cell.angle_beta   90.00
_cell.angle_gamma   90.00
#
_symmetry.space_group_name_H-M   'P 1'
#
loop_
_entity.id
_entity.type
_entity.pdbx_description
1 polymer ?
#
loop_
_entity_poly.entity_id
_entity_poly.type
_entity_poly.pdbx_seq_one_letter_code
_entity_poly.pdbx_strand_id
1 'polypeptide(L)'
;MRKGYHWILFKGDCHHKQRNPEALCALADKLFTIGGRGVAFSPADFGIDAHDLNWFASLVTREGKLFEPSDARIYRGKVGRVTLPRARQCHNNTSHLYYAERIASVCSGWSLQPGEEIWHRHSWALSKTGKVWETTPPRRRCFGLVFDEDYKVEKLIDLTYRGI
;
A
#
# COMPACT_ATOMS: atom_id res chain seq x y z
N MET A 1 5.58 13.37 -20.55
CA MET A 1 5.02 12.59 -19.43
C MET A 1 4.59 11.23 -19.95
N ARG A 2 5.30 10.16 -19.60
CA ARG A 2 4.80 8.81 -19.86
C ARG A 2 3.63 8.59 -18.92
N LYS A 3 2.41 8.45 -19.47
CA LYS A 3 1.25 7.99 -18.71
C LYS A 3 1.59 6.60 -18.19
N GLY A 4 1.76 6.45 -16.90
CA GLY A 4 1.92 5.15 -16.28
C GLY A 4 0.70 4.30 -16.62
N TYR A 5 0.94 3.13 -17.20
CA TYR A 5 -0.15 2.20 -17.50
C TYR A 5 -0.64 1.60 -16.20
N HIS A 6 -1.79 2.06 -15.73
CA HIS A 6 -2.55 1.35 -14.73
C HIS A 6 -3.22 0.16 -15.40
N TRP A 7 -3.04 -1.03 -14.86
CA TRP A 7 -3.86 -2.15 -15.25
C TRP A 7 -4.55 -2.73 -14.02
N ILE A 8 -5.74 -3.26 -14.23
CA ILE A 8 -6.55 -3.83 -13.18
C ILE A 8 -6.75 -5.31 -13.52
N LEU A 9 -6.39 -6.17 -12.57
CA LEU A 9 -6.78 -7.58 -12.61
C LEU A 9 -8.13 -7.73 -11.95
N PHE A 10 -9.13 -8.18 -12.71
CA PHE A 10 -10.43 -8.54 -12.18
C PHE A 10 -10.47 -10.00 -11.77
N LYS A 11 -11.39 -10.31 -10.88
CA LYS A 11 -11.63 -11.68 -10.44
C LYS A 11 -11.95 -12.57 -11.65
N GLY A 12 -11.16 -13.62 -11.84
CA GLY A 12 -11.25 -14.53 -12.99
C GLY A 12 -10.21 -14.31 -14.10
N ASP A 13 -9.61 -13.12 -14.20
CA ASP A 13 -8.64 -12.80 -15.26
C ASP A 13 -7.44 -13.75 -15.28
N CYS A 14 -6.96 -14.15 -14.10
CA CYS A 14 -5.81 -15.04 -13.98
C CYS A 14 -6.07 -16.49 -14.41
N HIS A 15 -7.34 -16.90 -14.52
CA HIS A 15 -7.73 -18.22 -14.99
C HIS A 15 -7.82 -18.29 -16.51
N HIS A 16 -7.81 -17.16 -17.19
CA HIS A 16 -7.97 -17.04 -18.64
C HIS A 16 -6.67 -16.70 -19.37
N LYS A 17 -5.57 -17.42 -19.13
CA LYS A 17 -4.31 -17.36 -19.91
C LYS A 17 -3.19 -16.46 -19.41
N GLN A 18 -2.12 -17.09 -19.02
CA GLN A 18 -0.68 -16.98 -19.35
C GLN A 18 -0.02 -15.59 -19.58
N ARG A 19 -0.73 -14.47 -19.49
CA ARG A 19 -0.17 -13.14 -19.76
C ARG A 19 0.11 -12.31 -18.52
N ASN A 20 -0.47 -12.68 -17.39
CA ASN A 20 -0.29 -11.94 -16.16
C ASN A 20 0.81 -12.57 -15.31
N PRO A 21 1.71 -11.77 -14.71
CA PRO A 21 2.73 -12.30 -13.82
C PRO A 21 2.12 -13.13 -12.69
N GLU A 22 2.69 -14.31 -12.45
CA GLU A 22 2.19 -15.24 -11.43
C GLU A 22 2.08 -14.61 -10.04
N ALA A 23 3.09 -13.80 -9.66
CA ALA A 23 3.10 -13.11 -8.36
C ALA A 23 1.92 -12.13 -8.19
N LEU A 24 1.54 -11.42 -9.25
CA LEU A 24 0.41 -10.49 -9.22
C LEU A 24 -0.92 -11.24 -9.17
N CYS A 25 -1.03 -12.36 -9.87
CA CYS A 25 -2.20 -13.23 -9.81
C CYS A 25 -2.37 -13.85 -8.42
N ALA A 26 -1.30 -14.33 -7.80
CA ALA A 26 -1.35 -14.90 -6.46
C ALA A 26 -1.80 -13.86 -5.42
N LEU A 27 -1.30 -12.63 -5.52
CA LEU A 27 -1.75 -11.53 -4.67
C LEU A 27 -3.22 -11.19 -4.91
N ALA A 28 -3.63 -11.07 -6.16
CA ALA A 28 -5.02 -10.78 -6.51
C ALA A 28 -5.97 -11.84 -5.95
N ASP A 29 -5.68 -13.11 -6.14
CA ASP A 29 -6.46 -14.21 -5.60
C ASP A 29 -6.55 -14.15 -4.07
N LYS A 30 -5.45 -13.84 -3.40
CA LYS A 30 -5.43 -13.64 -1.95
C LYS A 30 -6.35 -12.49 -1.52
N LEU A 31 -6.27 -11.34 -2.18
CA LEU A 31 -7.11 -10.18 -1.89
C LEU A 31 -8.59 -10.46 -2.14
N PHE A 32 -8.93 -11.19 -3.19
CA PHE A 32 -10.31 -11.57 -3.51
C PHE A 32 -10.95 -12.48 -2.47
N THR A 33 -10.17 -13.25 -1.71
CA THR A 33 -10.69 -14.01 -0.55
C THR A 33 -11.11 -13.10 0.60
N ILE A 34 -10.57 -11.89 0.66
CA ILE A 34 -10.85 -10.90 1.70
C ILE A 34 -11.99 -9.98 1.28
N GLY A 35 -12.08 -9.65 0.00
CA GLY A 35 -13.10 -8.79 -0.58
C GLY A 35 -12.67 -8.17 -1.91
N GLY A 36 -13.55 -7.37 -2.48
CA GLY A 36 -13.30 -6.71 -3.76
C GLY A 36 -13.39 -7.63 -4.96
N ARG A 37 -13.28 -7.04 -6.13
CA ARG A 37 -13.38 -7.72 -7.44
C ARG A 37 -12.26 -7.36 -8.40
N GLY A 38 -11.42 -6.40 -8.05
CA GLY A 38 -10.30 -5.96 -8.86
C GLY A 38 -9.11 -5.54 -8.01
N VAL A 39 -7.92 -5.62 -8.57
CA VAL A 39 -6.68 -5.13 -7.97
C VAL A 39 -5.96 -4.27 -8.99
N ALA A 40 -5.74 -3.02 -8.63
CA ALA A 40 -4.99 -2.08 -9.46
C ALA A 40 -3.49 -2.23 -9.24
N PHE A 41 -2.76 -2.28 -10.33
CA PHE A 41 -1.30 -2.30 -10.35
C PHE A 41 -0.79 -1.16 -11.22
N SER A 42 0.17 -0.43 -10.70
CA SER A 42 0.88 0.60 -11.45
C SER A 42 2.36 0.56 -11.10
N PRO A 43 3.24 0.29 -12.05
CA PRO A 43 4.68 0.39 -11.81
C PRO A 43 5.09 1.79 -11.36
N ALA A 44 4.38 2.83 -11.83
CA ALA A 44 4.64 4.21 -11.44
C ALA A 44 4.35 4.49 -9.96
N ASP A 45 3.42 3.76 -9.35
CA ASP A 45 3.10 3.91 -7.93
C ASP A 45 4.24 3.45 -7.02
N PHE A 46 5.18 2.70 -7.57
CA PHE A 46 6.35 2.17 -6.87
C PHE A 46 7.65 2.90 -7.26
N GLY A 47 7.64 3.68 -8.32
CA GLY A 47 8.89 4.18 -8.90
C GLY A 47 9.86 3.07 -9.31
N ILE A 48 9.36 1.86 -9.53
CA ILE A 48 10.11 0.64 -9.71
C ILE A 48 9.70 -0.08 -10.99
N ASP A 49 10.57 -0.93 -11.47
CA ASP A 49 10.27 -1.76 -12.63
C ASP A 49 9.31 -2.92 -12.29
N ALA A 50 8.89 -3.66 -13.30
CA ALA A 50 7.96 -4.78 -13.14
C ALA A 50 8.55 -5.90 -12.25
N HIS A 51 9.86 -6.05 -12.19
CA HIS A 51 10.51 -7.06 -11.36
C HIS A 51 10.33 -6.75 -9.88
N ASP A 52 10.53 -5.50 -9.46
CA ASP A 52 10.37 -5.07 -8.08
C ASP A 52 8.90 -5.17 -7.64
N LEU A 53 7.96 -4.86 -8.53
CA LEU A 53 6.53 -5.03 -8.26
C LEU A 53 6.19 -6.50 -8.00
N ASN A 54 6.70 -7.42 -8.82
CA ASN A 54 6.51 -8.86 -8.64
C ASN A 54 7.09 -9.35 -7.31
N TRP A 55 8.28 -8.90 -6.97
CA TRP A 55 8.90 -9.23 -5.68
C TRP A 55 8.06 -8.73 -4.50
N PHE A 56 7.61 -7.49 -4.54
CA PHE A 56 6.80 -6.91 -3.48
C PHE A 56 5.44 -7.62 -3.37
N ALA A 57 4.77 -7.90 -4.48
CA ALA A 57 3.52 -8.65 -4.51
C ALA A 57 3.68 -10.05 -3.90
N SER A 58 4.76 -10.77 -4.22
CA SER A 58 5.05 -12.07 -3.62
C SER A 58 5.25 -11.98 -2.11
N LEU A 59 5.95 -10.97 -1.64
CA LEU A 59 6.19 -10.76 -0.23
C LEU A 59 4.89 -10.45 0.53
N VAL A 60 4.05 -9.57 -0.02
CA VAL A 60 2.73 -9.26 0.54
C VAL A 60 1.83 -10.50 0.58
N THR A 61 1.86 -11.33 -0.46
CA THR A 61 1.07 -12.57 -0.51
C THR A 61 1.45 -13.52 0.61
N ARG A 62 2.75 -13.66 0.91
CA ARG A 62 3.26 -14.59 1.93
C ARG A 62 3.16 -14.06 3.35
N GLU A 63 3.46 -12.78 3.55
CA GLU A 63 3.69 -12.19 4.88
C GLU A 63 2.69 -11.09 5.21
N GLY A 64 1.80 -10.72 4.29
CA GLY A 64 0.82 -9.66 4.50
C GLY A 64 -0.16 -9.99 5.62
N LYS A 65 -0.61 -8.94 6.28
CA LYS A 65 -1.62 -8.98 7.34
C LYS A 65 -2.83 -8.17 6.94
N LEU A 66 -4.01 -8.64 7.37
CA LEU A 66 -5.27 -7.92 7.23
C LEU A 66 -5.43 -6.91 8.37
N PHE A 67 -5.81 -5.70 7.99
CA PHE A 67 -6.24 -4.65 8.89
C PHE A 67 -7.66 -4.23 8.51
N GLU A 68 -8.53 -4.12 9.50
CA GLU A 68 -9.89 -3.59 9.37
C GLU A 68 -9.99 -2.31 10.20
N PRO A 69 -9.52 -1.15 9.66
CA PRO A 69 -9.32 0.07 10.43
C PRO A 69 -10.62 0.85 10.64
N SER A 70 -11.66 0.20 11.18
CA SER A 70 -12.95 0.84 11.46
C SER A 70 -12.87 2.03 12.42
N ASP A 71 -11.82 2.05 13.26
CA ASP A 71 -11.52 3.09 14.24
C ASP A 71 -10.21 3.85 13.93
N ALA A 72 -9.75 3.78 12.69
CA ALA A 72 -8.54 4.46 12.27
C ALA A 72 -8.63 5.97 12.51
N ARG A 73 -7.59 6.51 13.13
CA ARG A 73 -7.46 7.95 13.33
C ARG A 73 -6.76 8.57 12.14
N ILE A 74 -7.31 9.66 11.62
CA ILE A 74 -6.62 10.49 10.63
C ILE A 74 -5.64 11.40 11.35
N TYR A 75 -4.36 11.25 11.04
CA TYR A 75 -3.34 12.14 11.55
C TYR A 75 -3.39 13.50 10.85
N ARG A 76 -3.44 14.56 11.64
CA ARG A 76 -3.37 15.95 11.17
C ARG A 76 -2.39 16.73 12.02
N GLY A 77 -1.42 17.36 11.38
CA GLY A 77 -0.45 18.17 12.11
C GLY A 77 0.80 18.49 11.29
N LYS A 78 1.70 19.23 11.90
CA LYS A 78 3.00 19.55 11.32
C LYS A 78 4.03 18.51 11.73
N VAL A 79 4.85 18.11 10.77
CA VAL A 79 6.03 17.28 10.94
C VAL A 79 7.20 18.04 10.31
N GLY A 80 8.05 18.65 11.16
CA GLY A 80 9.04 19.59 10.69
C GLY A 80 8.39 20.78 9.97
N ARG A 81 8.74 20.98 8.69
CA ARG A 81 8.16 22.04 7.85
C ARG A 81 6.94 21.59 7.05
N VAL A 82 6.58 20.33 7.14
CA VAL A 82 5.50 19.72 6.33
C VAL A 82 4.22 19.64 7.14
N THR A 83 3.13 20.15 6.57
CA THR A 83 1.79 19.95 7.13
C THR A 83 1.19 18.70 6.53
N LEU A 84 0.74 17.79 7.39
CA LEU A 84 0.06 16.55 6.99
C LEU A 84 -1.44 16.63 7.28
N PRO A 85 -2.27 15.94 6.53
CA PRO A 85 -1.93 15.08 5.39
C PRO A 85 -1.76 15.87 4.08
N ARG A 86 -0.86 15.41 3.24
CA ARG A 86 -0.82 15.81 1.83
C ARG A 86 -1.70 14.88 1.02
N ALA A 87 -2.59 15.44 0.23
CA ALA A 87 -3.53 14.67 -0.58
C ALA A 87 -2.81 13.74 -1.56
N ARG A 88 -3.28 12.50 -1.68
CA ARG A 88 -2.74 11.46 -2.58
C ARG A 88 -1.27 11.09 -2.36
N GLN A 89 -0.72 11.41 -1.19
CA GLN A 89 0.69 11.13 -0.86
C GLN A 89 0.82 10.24 0.38
N CYS A 90 0.00 9.18 0.46
CA CYS A 90 -0.01 8.29 1.62
C CYS A 90 1.38 7.74 1.97
N HIS A 91 2.19 7.38 0.97
CA HIS A 91 3.56 6.89 1.19
C HIS A 91 4.47 7.96 1.80
N ASN A 92 4.49 9.16 1.22
CA ASN A 92 5.28 10.28 1.74
C ASN A 92 4.81 10.70 3.13
N ASN A 93 3.51 10.77 3.33
CA ASN A 93 2.94 11.16 4.62
C ASN A 93 3.37 10.20 5.74
N THR A 94 3.25 8.89 5.51
CA THR A 94 3.63 7.89 6.51
C THR A 94 5.13 7.89 6.79
N SER A 95 5.96 8.12 5.78
CA SER A 95 7.41 8.21 5.95
C SER A 95 7.81 9.43 6.77
N HIS A 96 7.19 10.59 6.55
CA HIS A 96 7.41 11.76 7.38
C HIS A 96 7.08 11.49 8.85
N LEU A 97 5.97 10.78 9.12
CA LEU A 97 5.59 10.40 10.48
C LEU A 97 6.60 9.44 11.12
N TYR A 98 7.13 8.51 10.35
CA TYR A 98 8.10 7.55 10.83
C TYR A 98 9.42 8.21 11.21
N TYR A 99 10.01 9.00 10.33
CA TYR A 99 11.25 9.71 10.59
C TYR A 99 11.14 10.77 11.68
N ALA A 100 9.95 11.29 11.92
CA ALA A 100 9.68 12.19 13.04
C ALA A 100 9.32 11.43 14.35
N GLU A 101 9.47 10.11 14.36
CA GLU A 101 9.19 9.24 15.52
C GLU A 101 7.77 9.38 16.09
N ARG A 102 6.80 9.73 15.22
CA ARG A 102 5.38 9.87 15.60
C ARG A 102 4.63 8.55 15.60
N ILE A 103 5.11 7.57 14.87
CA ILE A 103 4.52 6.25 14.71
C ILE A 103 5.56 5.17 14.96
N ALA A 104 5.10 3.95 15.27
CA ALA A 104 5.98 2.82 15.46
C ALA A 104 6.37 2.15 14.14
N SER A 105 5.44 2.06 13.19
CA SER A 105 5.65 1.30 11.97
C SER A 105 4.96 1.94 10.78
N VAL A 106 5.60 1.84 9.62
CA VAL A 106 4.98 2.09 8.32
C VAL A 106 4.41 0.76 7.82
N CYS A 107 3.18 0.79 7.32
CA CYS A 107 2.57 -0.35 6.64
C CYS A 107 2.38 -0.02 5.17
N SER A 108 2.50 -1.02 4.32
CA SER A 108 2.36 -0.83 2.89
C SER A 108 1.80 -2.09 2.22
N GLY A 109 0.87 -1.88 1.31
CA GLY A 109 0.18 -2.96 0.61
C GLY A 109 -0.94 -2.42 -0.26
N TRP A 110 -2.10 -3.01 -0.17
CA TRP A 110 -3.30 -2.64 -0.90
C TRP A 110 -4.46 -2.37 0.05
N SER A 111 -5.34 -1.48 -0.35
CA SER A 111 -6.52 -1.11 0.45
C SER A 111 -7.78 -1.01 -0.40
N LEU A 112 -8.92 -1.29 0.24
CA LEU A 112 -10.26 -1.02 -0.28
C LEU A 112 -10.81 0.23 0.37
N GLN A 113 -11.29 1.16 -0.43
CA GLN A 113 -12.06 2.30 0.06
C GLN A 113 -13.51 1.87 0.35
N PRO A 114 -14.21 2.58 1.26
CA PRO A 114 -15.63 2.35 1.45
C PRO A 114 -16.40 2.53 0.13
N GLY A 115 -17.25 1.56 -0.20
CA GLY A 115 -18.06 1.58 -1.43
C GLY A 115 -17.31 1.19 -2.72
N GLU A 116 -16.01 0.93 -2.66
CA GLU A 116 -15.22 0.49 -3.81
C GLU A 116 -14.98 -1.02 -3.80
N GLU A 117 -14.82 -1.59 -5.00
CA GLU A 117 -14.57 -3.01 -5.22
C GLU A 117 -13.16 -3.27 -5.78
N ILE A 118 -12.33 -2.22 -5.90
CA ILE A 118 -10.97 -2.31 -6.44
C ILE A 118 -9.97 -2.01 -5.34
N TRP A 119 -9.04 -2.93 -5.13
CA TRP A 119 -7.88 -2.73 -4.28
C TRP A 119 -6.87 -1.81 -4.94
N HIS A 120 -6.47 -0.77 -4.21
CA HIS A 120 -5.46 0.18 -4.65
C HIS A 120 -4.23 0.15 -3.76
N ARG A 121 -3.08 0.45 -4.33
CA ARG A 121 -1.84 0.60 -3.58
C ARG A 121 -1.99 1.67 -2.51
N HIS A 122 -1.56 1.36 -1.28
CA HIS A 122 -1.72 2.24 -0.13
C HIS A 122 -0.65 2.03 0.93
N SER A 123 -0.35 3.09 1.67
CA SER A 123 0.44 3.03 2.89
C SER A 123 -0.31 3.67 4.05
N TRP A 124 -0.18 3.07 5.20
CA TRP A 124 -0.76 3.53 6.45
C TRP A 124 0.24 3.36 7.59
N ALA A 125 -0.09 3.85 8.77
CA ALA A 125 0.79 3.81 9.92
C ALA A 125 0.20 2.98 11.06
N LEU A 126 1.07 2.40 11.88
CA LEU A 126 0.71 1.91 13.19
C LEU A 126 1.29 2.84 14.25
N SER A 127 0.44 3.27 15.17
CA SER A 127 0.85 4.02 16.34
C SER A 127 1.69 3.17 17.29
N LYS A 128 2.33 3.79 18.25
CA LYS A 128 3.09 3.09 19.31
C LYS A 128 2.21 2.15 20.15
N THR A 129 0.90 2.32 20.12
CA THR A 129 -0.08 1.43 20.78
C THR A 129 -0.71 0.41 19.84
N GLY A 130 -0.23 0.32 18.58
CA GLY A 130 -0.72 -0.64 17.58
C GLY A 130 -2.01 -0.22 16.86
N LYS A 131 -2.51 0.99 17.07
CA LYS A 131 -3.68 1.50 16.35
C LYS A 131 -3.31 1.95 14.94
N VAL A 132 -4.20 1.71 14.00
CA VAL A 132 -4.05 2.21 12.64
C VAL A 132 -4.25 3.73 12.61
N TRP A 133 -3.27 4.42 12.03
CA TRP A 133 -3.36 5.83 11.70
C TRP A 133 -3.35 6.00 10.18
N GLU A 134 -4.31 6.76 9.69
CA GLU A 134 -4.41 7.14 8.29
C GLU A 134 -3.93 8.57 8.09
N THR A 135 -3.34 8.83 6.93
CA THR A 135 -2.95 10.16 6.48
C THR A 135 -3.75 10.63 5.27
N THR A 136 -4.62 9.79 4.78
CA THR A 136 -5.59 10.04 3.70
C THR A 136 -6.96 9.52 4.17
N PRO A 137 -8.03 9.69 3.42
CA PRO A 137 -9.35 9.20 3.85
C PRO A 137 -9.31 7.73 4.32
N PRO A 138 -10.04 7.36 5.38
CA PRO A 138 -10.05 6.02 5.94
C PRO A 138 -10.37 4.95 4.91
N ARG A 139 -9.76 3.78 5.08
CA ARG A 139 -10.00 2.59 4.27
C ARG A 139 -10.93 1.61 4.99
N ARG A 140 -11.67 0.83 4.23
CA ARG A 140 -12.49 -0.25 4.78
C ARG A 140 -11.63 -1.43 5.23
N ARG A 141 -10.67 -1.80 4.39
CA ARG A 141 -9.70 -2.88 4.64
C ARG A 141 -8.35 -2.52 4.07
N CYS A 142 -7.31 -2.95 4.75
CA CYS A 142 -5.94 -2.89 4.27
C CYS A 142 -5.30 -4.26 4.40
N PHE A 143 -4.53 -4.66 3.40
CA PHE A 143 -3.74 -5.89 3.43
C PHE A 143 -2.32 -5.59 2.97
N GLY A 144 -1.35 -5.87 3.83
CA GLY A 144 0.04 -5.55 3.51
C GLY A 144 1.03 -5.89 4.61
N LEU A 145 2.23 -5.36 4.45
CA LEU A 145 3.37 -5.60 5.33
C LEU A 145 3.50 -4.51 6.38
N VAL A 146 4.04 -4.90 7.52
CA VAL A 146 4.46 -3.99 8.60
C VAL A 146 5.97 -3.83 8.54
N PHE A 147 6.44 -2.60 8.45
CA PHE A 147 7.85 -2.23 8.44
C PHE A 147 8.16 -1.48 9.73
N ASP A 148 8.87 -2.12 10.63
CA ASP A 148 9.19 -1.63 11.98
C ASP A 148 10.69 -1.51 12.25
N GLU A 149 11.53 -1.90 11.29
CA GLU A 149 12.98 -1.76 11.35
C GLU A 149 13.46 -0.74 10.31
N ASP A 150 14.38 0.13 10.68
CA ASP A 150 14.90 1.21 9.81
C ASP A 150 15.31 0.69 8.43
N TYR A 151 16.02 -0.41 8.37
CA TYR A 151 16.40 -1.04 7.11
C TYR A 151 15.22 -1.40 6.21
N LYS A 152 14.16 -1.97 6.78
CA LYS A 152 12.96 -2.33 6.01
C LYS A 152 12.21 -1.10 5.55
N VAL A 153 12.15 -0.07 6.39
CA VAL A 153 11.51 1.20 6.03
C VAL A 153 12.31 1.92 4.94
N GLU A 154 13.63 2.00 5.05
CA GLU A 154 14.48 2.58 4.01
C GLU A 154 14.32 1.86 2.67
N LYS A 155 14.30 0.53 2.67
CA LYS A 155 14.08 -0.25 1.47
C LYS A 155 12.69 -0.02 0.88
N LEU A 156 11.66 0.10 1.72
CA LEU A 156 10.31 0.45 1.26
C LEU A 156 10.29 1.85 0.66
N ILE A 157 10.96 2.81 1.27
CA ILE A 157 11.07 4.17 0.76
C ILE A 157 11.79 4.15 -0.59
N ASP A 158 12.90 3.47 -0.70
CA ASP A 158 13.62 3.30 -1.97
C ASP A 158 12.73 2.73 -3.07
N LEU A 159 11.91 1.74 -2.73
CA LEU A 159 10.99 1.10 -3.66
C LEU A 159 9.79 1.99 -4.04
N THR A 160 9.41 2.91 -3.16
CA THR A 160 8.18 3.70 -3.33
C THR A 160 8.45 5.11 -3.87
N TYR A 161 9.65 5.64 -3.67
CA TYR A 161 9.97 7.05 -3.90
C TYR A 161 11.02 7.33 -4.98
N ARG A 162 11.53 6.32 -5.66
CA ARG A 162 12.51 6.51 -6.76
C ARG A 162 11.97 7.29 -7.96
N GLY A 163 10.78 7.80 -7.90
CA GLY A 163 10.13 8.54 -8.98
C GLY A 163 9.76 10.00 -8.67
N ILE A 164 10.24 10.55 -7.55
CA ILE A 164 9.96 11.94 -7.18
C ILE A 164 11.21 12.79 -7.36
#